data_4004835484fd2c5407e4559e4e9bf4c4
#
_entry.id   4004835484fd2c5407e4559e4e9bf4c4
#
_cell.length_a   1.000
_cell.length_b   1.000
_cell.length_c   1.000
_cell.angle_alpha   90.00
_cell.angle_beta   90.00
_cell.angle_gamma   90.00
#
_symmetry.space_group_name_H-M   'P 1'
#
loop_
_entity.id
_entity.type
_entity.pdbx_description
1 polymer ?
#
loop_
_entity_poly.entity_id
_entity_poly.type
_entity_poly.pdbx_seq_one_letter_code
_entity_poly.pdbx_strand_id
1 'polypeptide(L)'
;MTIKITEDFIKQLNPQAKVLIQEYNIAFENKMWASVMILSLTIIDNILNDIDNLDYVDGLDINHYKSSKDFHWLRIRRNQILHFEKPIEGFFGNKDSDKILKLDAVRADKTLKECFYILFRK
;
A
#
# COMPACT_ATOMS: atom_id res chain seq x y z
N MET A 1 -10.20 -4.92 -6.93
CA MET A 1 -9.54 -6.23 -6.80
C MET A 1 -8.92 -6.33 -5.42
N THR A 2 -9.45 -7.22 -4.59
CA THR A 2 -8.95 -7.40 -3.23
C THR A 2 -7.66 -8.19 -3.22
N ILE A 3 -6.82 -7.95 -2.22
CA ILE A 3 -5.61 -8.73 -2.01
C ILE A 3 -6.03 -10.10 -1.48
N LYS A 4 -5.65 -11.16 -2.21
CA LYS A 4 -5.83 -12.51 -1.70
C LYS A 4 -4.66 -12.83 -0.79
N ILE A 5 -4.88 -12.64 0.49
CA ILE A 5 -3.89 -12.97 1.51
C ILE A 5 -4.31 -14.29 2.11
N THR A 6 -3.43 -15.29 2.02
CA THR A 6 -3.70 -16.59 2.63
C THR A 6 -3.68 -16.47 4.15
N GLU A 7 -4.36 -17.41 4.83
CA GLU A 7 -4.34 -17.43 6.29
C GLU A 7 -2.93 -17.55 6.85
N ASP A 8 -2.04 -18.23 6.15
CA ASP A 8 -0.65 -18.37 6.56
C ASP A 8 0.07 -17.03 6.60
N PHE A 9 -0.20 -16.14 5.65
CA PHE A 9 0.34 -14.79 5.66
C PHE A 9 -0.20 -13.99 6.84
N ILE A 10 -1.51 -14.05 7.03
CA ILE A 10 -2.18 -13.32 8.11
C ILE A 10 -1.62 -13.72 9.47
N LYS A 11 -1.34 -15.00 9.68
CA LYS A 11 -0.79 -15.49 10.93
C LYS A 11 0.59 -14.92 11.25
N GLN A 12 1.37 -14.61 10.23
CA GLN A 12 2.71 -14.04 10.40
C GLN A 12 2.69 -12.54 10.67
N LEU A 13 1.58 -11.86 10.39
CA LEU A 13 1.50 -10.41 10.51
C LEU A 13 1.19 -10.00 11.95
N ASN A 14 1.73 -8.84 12.34
CA ASN A 14 1.42 -8.25 13.63
C ASN A 14 -0.05 -7.78 13.70
N PRO A 15 -0.59 -7.54 14.91
CA PRO A 15 -2.00 -7.15 15.06
C PRO A 15 -2.37 -5.87 14.32
N GLN A 16 -1.49 -4.88 14.27
CA GLN A 16 -1.75 -3.63 13.56
C GLN A 16 -1.89 -3.86 12.06
N ALA A 17 -1.00 -4.66 11.48
CA ALA A 17 -1.06 -4.98 10.06
C ALA A 17 -2.37 -5.70 9.72
N LYS A 18 -2.83 -6.61 10.57
CA LYS A 18 -4.10 -7.31 10.35
C LYS A 18 -5.28 -6.35 10.28
N VAL A 19 -5.35 -5.40 11.19
CA VAL A 19 -6.42 -4.40 11.20
C VAL A 19 -6.34 -3.51 9.96
N LEU A 20 -5.14 -3.04 9.64
CA LEU A 20 -4.93 -2.16 8.48
C LEU A 20 -5.33 -2.85 7.16
N ILE A 21 -5.04 -4.14 7.03
CA ILE A 21 -5.43 -4.90 5.83
C ILE A 21 -6.94 -5.06 5.74
N GLN A 22 -7.63 -5.30 6.84
CA GLN A 22 -9.09 -5.36 6.85
C GLN A 22 -9.69 -4.04 6.38
N GLU A 23 -9.22 -2.91 6.92
CA GLU A 23 -9.71 -1.59 6.54
C GLU A 23 -9.33 -1.26 5.10
N TYR A 24 -8.15 -1.67 4.65
CA TYR A 24 -7.72 -1.52 3.26
C TYR A 24 -8.69 -2.20 2.29
N ASN A 25 -9.05 -3.44 2.57
CA ASN A 25 -9.96 -4.19 1.70
C ASN A 25 -11.35 -3.53 1.65
N ILE A 26 -11.85 -3.04 2.77
CA ILE A 26 -13.13 -2.31 2.82
C ILE A 26 -13.03 -1.01 2.01
N ALA A 27 -11.95 -0.27 2.18
CA ALA A 27 -11.75 0.98 1.43
C ALA A 27 -11.71 0.72 -0.07
N PHE A 28 -11.01 -0.33 -0.51
CA PHE A 28 -10.92 -0.67 -1.92
C PHE A 28 -12.28 -1.04 -2.51
N GLU A 29 -13.03 -1.89 -1.81
CA GLU A 29 -14.36 -2.32 -2.24
C GLU A 29 -15.35 -1.16 -2.31
N ASN A 30 -15.21 -0.18 -1.43
CA ASN A 30 -16.07 0.99 -1.38
C ASN A 30 -15.54 2.19 -2.16
N LYS A 31 -14.51 1.98 -2.98
CA LYS A 31 -13.93 3.03 -3.85
C LYS A 31 -13.43 4.25 -3.08
N MET A 32 -12.93 4.02 -1.89
CA MET A 32 -12.33 5.06 -1.06
C MET A 32 -10.85 5.22 -1.45
N TRP A 33 -10.62 5.84 -2.61
CA TRP A 33 -9.32 5.79 -3.27
C TRP A 33 -8.20 6.48 -2.49
N ALA A 34 -8.47 7.62 -1.88
CA ALA A 34 -7.48 8.30 -1.05
C ALA A 34 -7.08 7.43 0.14
N SER A 35 -8.05 6.79 0.79
CA SER A 35 -7.80 5.87 1.89
C SER A 35 -6.97 4.67 1.45
N VAL A 36 -7.24 4.13 0.26
CA VAL A 36 -6.47 3.03 -0.32
C VAL A 36 -4.99 3.41 -0.43
N MET A 37 -4.70 4.60 -0.95
CA MET A 37 -3.32 5.06 -1.10
C MET A 37 -2.61 5.26 0.24
N ILE A 38 -3.30 5.85 1.20
CA ILE A 38 -2.74 6.07 2.54
C ILE A 38 -2.50 4.74 3.25
N LEU A 39 -3.49 3.85 3.23
CA LEU A 39 -3.40 2.57 3.91
C LEU A 39 -2.37 1.64 3.27
N SER A 40 -2.26 1.63 1.94
CA SER A 40 -1.29 0.77 1.25
C SER A 40 0.13 1.05 1.73
N LEU A 41 0.56 2.30 1.77
CA LEU A 41 1.90 2.64 2.24
C LEU A 41 2.04 2.41 3.75
N THR A 42 0.99 2.68 4.52
CA THR A 42 1.00 2.43 5.96
C THR A 42 1.21 0.95 6.25
N ILE A 43 0.55 0.07 5.52
CA ILE A 43 0.74 -1.38 5.64
C ILE A 43 2.17 -1.77 5.26
N ILE A 44 2.66 -1.26 4.14
CA ILE A 44 4.03 -1.56 3.68
C ILE A 44 5.05 -1.15 4.74
N ASP A 45 4.97 0.08 5.25
CA ASP A 45 5.88 0.58 6.26
C ASP A 45 5.81 -0.25 7.56
N ASN A 46 4.59 -0.61 7.96
CA ASN A 46 4.40 -1.43 9.16
C ASN A 46 5.08 -2.79 9.03
N ILE A 47 4.86 -3.46 7.91
CA ILE A 47 5.42 -4.80 7.68
C ILE A 47 6.94 -4.74 7.52
N LEU A 48 7.46 -3.75 6.81
CA LEU A 48 8.90 -3.60 6.64
C LEU A 48 9.60 -3.28 7.95
N ASN A 49 8.94 -2.60 8.88
CA ASN A 49 9.48 -2.34 10.21
C ASN A 49 9.41 -3.58 11.12
N ASP A 50 8.64 -4.58 10.76
CA ASP A 50 8.46 -5.82 11.53
C ASP A 50 9.20 -7.01 10.90
N ILE A 51 10.14 -6.74 10.01
CA ILE A 51 10.83 -7.77 9.22
C ILE A 51 11.50 -8.83 10.09
N ASP A 52 12.08 -8.43 11.22
CA ASP A 52 12.82 -9.35 12.10
C ASP A 52 11.91 -10.42 12.71
N ASN A 53 10.61 -10.20 12.73
CA ASN A 53 9.63 -11.14 13.26
C ASN A 53 8.97 -12.00 12.18
N LEU A 54 9.35 -11.81 10.92
CA LEU A 54 8.84 -12.60 9.80
C LEU A 54 9.76 -13.78 9.53
N ASP A 55 9.26 -14.77 8.78
CA ASP A 55 10.08 -15.85 8.26
C ASP A 55 11.16 -15.26 7.34
N TYR A 56 12.08 -16.11 6.90
CA TYR A 56 13.22 -15.68 6.08
C TYR A 56 12.82 -14.68 4.99
N VAL A 57 13.51 -13.54 4.95
CA VAL A 57 13.32 -12.50 3.96
C VAL A 57 14.69 -12.12 3.39
N ASP A 58 14.77 -12.03 2.05
CA ASP A 58 16.01 -11.64 1.38
C ASP A 58 16.20 -10.13 1.45
N GLY A 59 17.28 -9.70 2.11
CA GLY A 59 17.58 -8.28 2.27
C GLY A 59 17.85 -7.56 0.96
N LEU A 60 18.40 -8.24 -0.05
CA LEU A 60 18.62 -7.66 -1.37
C LEU A 60 17.31 -7.38 -2.09
N ASP A 61 16.35 -8.30 -1.98
CA ASP A 61 15.02 -8.12 -2.56
C ASP A 61 14.30 -6.93 -1.91
N ILE A 62 14.42 -6.78 -0.59
CA ILE A 62 13.82 -5.65 0.12
C ILE A 62 14.44 -4.33 -0.34
N ASN A 63 15.76 -4.26 -0.44
CA ASN A 63 16.44 -3.05 -0.88
C ASN A 63 16.06 -2.68 -2.30
N HIS A 64 15.96 -3.68 -3.18
CA HIS A 64 15.51 -3.48 -4.54
C HIS A 64 14.09 -2.93 -4.59
N TYR A 65 13.19 -3.49 -3.79
CA TYR A 65 11.81 -3.02 -3.69
C TYR A 65 11.75 -1.57 -3.22
N LYS A 66 12.47 -1.21 -2.15
CA LYS A 66 12.50 0.16 -1.61
C LYS A 66 13.03 1.19 -2.60
N SER A 67 13.87 0.77 -3.55
CA SER A 67 14.40 1.64 -4.59
C SER A 67 13.54 1.69 -5.85
N SER A 68 12.43 0.93 -5.89
CA SER A 68 11.57 0.87 -7.06
C SER A 68 10.85 2.21 -7.29
N LYS A 69 10.52 2.46 -8.56
CA LYS A 69 9.79 3.67 -8.96
C LYS A 69 8.42 3.74 -8.33
N ASP A 70 7.73 2.61 -8.25
CA ASP A 70 6.37 2.55 -7.71
C ASP A 70 6.35 2.83 -6.20
N PHE A 71 7.29 2.26 -5.45
CA PHE A 71 7.37 2.53 -4.02
C PHE A 71 7.68 4.01 -3.75
N HIS A 72 8.62 4.57 -4.51
CA HIS A 72 9.01 5.97 -4.39
C HIS A 72 7.84 6.90 -4.75
N TRP A 73 7.14 6.59 -5.84
CA TRP A 73 5.94 7.33 -6.25
C TRP A 73 4.87 7.30 -5.17
N LEU A 74 4.61 6.12 -4.59
CA LEU A 74 3.57 5.98 -3.58
C LEU A 74 3.89 6.81 -2.33
N ARG A 75 5.15 6.85 -1.92
CA ARG A 75 5.58 7.65 -0.78
C ARG A 75 5.36 9.14 -1.03
N ILE A 76 5.75 9.62 -2.20
CA ILE A 76 5.55 11.02 -2.57
C ILE A 76 4.06 11.34 -2.64
N ARG A 77 3.28 10.49 -3.28
CA ARG A 77 1.85 10.70 -3.47
C ARG A 77 1.11 10.75 -2.14
N ARG A 78 1.41 9.82 -1.24
CA ARG A 78 0.81 9.83 0.10
C ARG A 78 1.15 11.11 0.85
N ASN A 79 2.39 11.56 0.78
CA ASN A 79 2.78 12.79 1.46
C ASN A 79 2.04 14.00 0.90
N GLN A 80 1.82 14.05 -0.41
CA GLN A 80 1.02 15.11 -1.05
C GLN A 80 -0.43 15.08 -0.55
N ILE A 81 -0.99 13.91 -0.31
CA ILE A 81 -2.36 13.78 0.20
C ILE A 81 -2.45 14.26 1.66
N LEU A 82 -1.45 13.89 2.47
CA LEU A 82 -1.47 14.21 3.91
C LEU A 82 -1.11 15.65 4.21
N HIS A 83 -0.27 16.27 3.40
CA HIS A 83 0.25 17.62 3.65
C HIS A 83 -0.17 18.57 2.55
N PHE A 84 -1.09 19.45 2.86
CA PHE A 84 -1.56 20.41 1.87
C PHE A 84 -0.55 21.55 1.70
N GLU A 85 0.10 21.60 0.56
CA GLU A 85 0.93 22.73 0.12
C GLU A 85 0.23 23.49 -1.01
N LYS A 86 -0.42 22.76 -1.90
CA LYS A 86 -1.19 23.27 -3.04
C LYS A 86 -2.15 22.18 -3.49
N PRO A 87 -3.22 22.52 -4.24
CA PRO A 87 -4.08 21.50 -4.84
C PRO A 87 -3.27 20.57 -5.73
N ILE A 88 -3.60 19.29 -5.70
CA ILE A 88 -2.95 18.26 -6.51
C ILE A 88 -3.99 17.53 -7.36
N GLU A 89 -3.54 16.93 -8.45
CA GLU A 89 -4.41 16.16 -9.33
C GLU A 89 -5.15 15.07 -8.55
N GLY A 90 -6.42 14.88 -8.85
CA GLY A 90 -7.29 13.94 -8.16
C GLY A 90 -8.08 14.57 -7.01
N PHE A 91 -7.75 15.80 -6.62
CA PHE A 91 -8.39 16.48 -5.48
C PHE A 91 -8.99 17.84 -5.84
N PHE A 92 -9.35 18.02 -7.12
CA PHE A 92 -9.97 19.27 -7.59
C PHE A 92 -11.51 19.27 -7.47
N GLY A 93 -12.11 18.14 -7.07
CA GLY A 93 -13.55 18.05 -6.90
C GLY A 93 -14.36 17.99 -8.20
N ASN A 94 -13.72 17.62 -9.32
CA ASN A 94 -14.41 17.47 -10.60
C ASN A 94 -14.53 15.99 -11.00
N LYS A 95 -15.19 15.72 -12.13
CA LYS A 95 -15.44 14.35 -12.59
C LYS A 95 -14.17 13.58 -12.89
N ASP A 96 -13.12 14.26 -13.35
CA ASP A 96 -11.86 13.61 -13.69
C ASP A 96 -11.04 13.24 -12.47
N SER A 97 -11.28 13.90 -11.34
CA SER A 97 -10.61 13.60 -10.07
C SER A 97 -10.81 12.15 -9.63
N ASP A 98 -12.03 11.63 -9.73
CA ASP A 98 -12.31 10.25 -9.33
C ASP A 98 -11.56 9.25 -10.20
N LYS A 99 -11.45 9.50 -11.49
CA LYS A 99 -10.70 8.63 -12.41
C LYS A 99 -9.21 8.62 -12.08
N ILE A 100 -8.66 9.79 -11.80
CA ILE A 100 -7.24 9.93 -11.43
C ILE A 100 -6.96 9.20 -10.12
N LEU A 101 -7.81 9.40 -9.11
CA LEU A 101 -7.65 8.73 -7.82
C LEU A 101 -7.78 7.22 -7.95
N LYS A 102 -8.68 6.74 -8.79
CA LYS A 102 -8.82 5.29 -9.04
C LYS A 102 -7.57 4.70 -9.67
N LEU A 103 -7.00 5.36 -10.66
CA LEU A 103 -5.75 4.91 -11.30
C LEU A 103 -4.60 4.89 -10.30
N ASP A 104 -4.50 5.92 -9.46
CA ASP A 104 -3.50 5.97 -8.40
C ASP A 104 -3.69 4.84 -7.39
N ALA A 105 -4.94 4.56 -6.99
CA ALA A 105 -5.24 3.48 -6.07
C ALA A 105 -4.90 2.11 -6.65
N VAL A 106 -5.14 1.88 -7.94
CA VAL A 106 -4.76 0.63 -8.62
C VAL A 106 -3.23 0.47 -8.62
N ARG A 107 -2.50 1.54 -8.87
CA ARG A 107 -1.04 1.52 -8.81
C ARG A 107 -0.53 1.26 -7.39
N ALA A 108 -1.17 1.86 -6.39
CA ALA A 108 -0.85 1.61 -4.98
C ALA A 108 -1.11 0.16 -4.59
N ASP A 109 -2.22 -0.41 -5.05
CA ASP A 109 -2.56 -1.82 -4.83
C ASP A 109 -1.50 -2.75 -5.41
N LYS A 110 -1.06 -2.48 -6.63
CA LYS A 110 0.01 -3.23 -7.26
C LYS A 110 1.31 -3.16 -6.43
N THR A 111 1.65 -1.98 -5.95
CA THR A 111 2.86 -1.76 -5.14
C THR A 111 2.79 -2.54 -3.83
N LEU A 112 1.63 -2.56 -3.19
CA LEU A 112 1.39 -3.34 -1.97
C LEU A 112 1.51 -4.84 -2.23
N LYS A 113 0.93 -5.33 -3.32
CA LYS A 113 1.02 -6.74 -3.71
C LYS A 113 2.44 -7.17 -4.00
N GLU A 114 3.23 -6.33 -4.63
CA GLU A 114 4.65 -6.60 -4.86
C GLU A 114 5.40 -6.76 -3.55
N CYS A 115 5.07 -5.95 -2.54
CA CYS A 115 5.65 -6.09 -1.20
C CYS A 115 5.33 -7.47 -0.61
N PHE A 116 4.06 -7.88 -0.63
CA PHE A 116 3.67 -9.20 -0.14
C PHE A 116 4.36 -10.33 -0.90
N TYR A 117 4.43 -10.19 -2.21
CA TYR A 117 5.09 -11.20 -3.05
C TYR A 117 6.55 -11.38 -2.64
N ILE A 118 7.27 -10.28 -2.41
CA ILE A 118 8.68 -10.34 -2.04
C ILE A 118 8.88 -10.95 -0.64
N LEU A 119 8.02 -10.56 0.31
CA LEU A 119 8.17 -11.00 1.70
C LEU A 119 7.71 -12.44 1.93
N PHE A 120 6.72 -12.91 1.19
CA PHE A 120 6.04 -14.18 1.47
C PHE A 120 6.15 -15.23 0.37
N ARG A 121 6.88 -14.94 -0.69
CA ARG A 121 7.12 -15.98 -1.69
C ARG A 121 8.06 -17.04 -1.12
N LYS A 122 7.74 -18.26 -1.41
CA LYS A 122 8.55 -19.41 -0.99
C LYS A 122 9.02 -20.19 -2.21
#